data_8dc125b3b71d679b93250c520c6dcdab
#
_entry.id   8dc125b3b71d679b93250c520c6dcdab
#
_cell.length_a   1.000
_cell.length_b   1.000
_cell.length_c   1.000
_cell.angle_alpha   90.00
_cell.angle_beta   90.00
_cell.angle_gamma   90.00
#
_symmetry.space_group_name_H-M   'P 1'
#
loop_
_entity.id
_entity.type
_entity.pdbx_description
1 polymer ?
#
loop_
_entity_poly.entity_id
_entity_poly.type
_entity_poly.pdbx_seq_one_letter_code
_entity_poly.pdbx_strand_id
1 'polypeptide(L)'
;LFLTPFNSSTLPSGSLNSMAIVNDSGQPIYGVSTYAVFHDLKLHANGLLTYFDAWDRMWYAMDSNYVIVDSFWCGNGYFADMHDIQLLPNGHALLLACDTVRGVDIRQWIGNAPQQSNVIGVVVQEIDRNKNVIFNWRSLDSGGYKVSDMIEDPYGYLEADIDEIHANSLQLDADGNIILSARHLDEVTKLDRN
;
A
#
# COMPACT_ATOMS: atom_id res chain seq x y z
N LEU A 1 5.39 17.23 11.72
CA LEU A 1 4.30 16.30 11.47
C LEU A 1 3.95 16.32 9.99
N PHE A 2 3.79 15.15 9.40
CA PHE A 2 3.37 14.95 8.00
C PHE A 2 1.87 14.64 7.97
N LEU A 3 1.13 15.26 7.06
CA LEU A 3 -0.33 15.17 6.98
C LEU A 3 -0.77 14.99 5.52
N THR A 4 -1.68 14.05 5.29
CA THR A 4 -2.36 13.86 4.00
C THR A 4 -3.88 13.81 4.21
N PRO A 5 -4.50 14.92 4.67
CA PRO A 5 -5.94 14.95 4.84
C PRO A 5 -6.63 14.83 3.47
N PHE A 6 -7.59 13.95 3.37
CA PHE A 6 -8.39 13.77 2.17
C PHE A 6 -9.86 14.08 2.44
N ASN A 7 -10.55 14.48 1.38
CA ASN A 7 -11.97 14.80 1.44
C ASN A 7 -12.77 13.49 1.55
N SER A 8 -13.44 13.29 2.67
CA SER A 8 -14.42 12.22 2.80
C SER A 8 -15.73 12.61 2.11
N SER A 9 -16.59 11.64 1.83
CA SER A 9 -17.92 11.85 1.24
C SER A 9 -18.84 12.79 2.04
N THR A 10 -18.42 13.21 3.23
CA THR A 10 -19.15 14.13 4.11
C THR A 10 -18.83 15.62 3.88
N LEU A 11 -17.79 15.94 3.10
CA LEU A 11 -17.45 17.33 2.78
C LEU A 11 -18.18 17.80 1.51
N PRO A 12 -18.40 19.13 1.36
CA PRO A 12 -19.02 19.66 0.16
C PRO A 12 -18.30 19.23 -1.12
N SER A 13 -19.04 18.97 -2.18
CA SER A 13 -18.45 18.66 -3.50
C SER A 13 -17.54 19.82 -3.94
N GLY A 14 -16.34 19.49 -4.42
CA GLY A 14 -15.34 20.45 -4.84
C GLY A 14 -14.35 20.87 -3.73
N SER A 15 -14.39 20.26 -2.55
CA SER A 15 -13.34 20.42 -1.56
C SER A 15 -12.03 19.82 -2.07
N LEU A 16 -10.93 20.53 -1.83
CA LEU A 16 -9.60 20.05 -2.21
C LEU A 16 -9.05 19.09 -1.14
N ASN A 17 -8.31 18.08 -1.59
CA ASN A 17 -7.43 17.30 -0.75
C ASN A 17 -6.12 18.06 -0.52
N SER A 18 -5.38 17.67 0.48
CA SER A 18 -4.15 18.39 0.82
C SER A 18 -3.05 17.42 1.24
N MET A 19 -1.82 17.88 1.03
CA MET A 19 -0.62 17.30 1.62
C MET A 19 0.10 18.43 2.35
N ALA A 20 0.49 18.24 3.60
CA ALA A 20 1.08 19.30 4.40
C ALA A 20 2.15 18.79 5.37
N ILE A 21 3.11 19.65 5.63
CA ILE A 21 4.08 19.50 6.72
C ILE A 21 3.86 20.66 7.68
N VAL A 22 3.70 20.35 8.95
CA VAL A 22 3.55 21.36 10.00
C VAL A 22 4.68 21.23 11.04
N ASN A 23 5.06 22.35 11.64
CA ASN A 23 6.01 22.36 12.75
C ASN A 23 5.34 21.93 14.08
N ASP A 24 6.11 21.91 15.16
CA ASP A 24 5.63 21.53 16.49
C ASP A 24 4.56 22.47 17.07
N SER A 25 4.45 23.69 16.53
CA SER A 25 3.42 24.65 16.88
C SER A 25 2.17 24.53 15.98
N GLY A 26 2.11 23.54 15.07
CA GLY A 26 1.01 23.33 14.14
C GLY A 26 1.00 24.31 12.96
N GLN A 27 2.05 25.11 12.77
CA GLN A 27 2.12 26.05 11.64
C GLN A 27 2.61 25.30 10.38
N PRO A 28 2.01 25.57 9.21
CA PRO A 28 2.42 24.96 7.96
C PRO A 28 3.84 25.41 7.56
N ILE A 29 4.68 24.44 7.23
CA ILE A 29 6.01 24.62 6.62
C ILE A 29 5.90 24.45 5.10
N TYR A 30 5.13 23.46 4.68
CA TYR A 30 4.88 23.12 3.28
C TYR A 30 3.42 22.68 3.12
N GLY A 31 2.83 22.93 1.96
CA GLY A 31 1.50 22.44 1.67
C GLY A 31 1.12 22.57 0.20
N VAL A 32 0.39 21.57 -0.25
CA VAL A 32 -0.23 21.50 -1.58
C VAL A 32 -1.69 21.15 -1.40
N SER A 33 -2.57 21.85 -2.11
CA SER A 33 -4.00 21.55 -2.17
C SER A 33 -4.42 21.30 -3.60
N THR A 34 -5.09 20.17 -3.84
CA THR A 34 -5.47 19.72 -5.19
C THR A 34 -6.69 18.80 -5.11
N TYR A 35 -7.22 18.41 -6.26
CA TYR A 35 -8.24 17.36 -6.34
C TYR A 35 -7.65 15.94 -6.26
N ALA A 36 -6.35 15.74 -6.45
CA ALA A 36 -5.69 14.46 -6.25
C ALA A 36 -5.77 14.03 -4.79
N VAL A 37 -5.88 12.74 -4.54
CA VAL A 37 -5.86 12.15 -3.20
C VAL A 37 -4.46 11.66 -2.91
N PHE A 38 -3.85 12.19 -1.86
CA PHE A 38 -2.53 11.82 -1.42
C PHE A 38 -2.59 10.94 -0.16
N HIS A 39 -1.67 9.98 -0.07
CA HIS A 39 -1.51 9.13 1.10
C HIS A 39 -0.05 9.05 1.52
N ASP A 40 0.17 8.73 2.78
CA ASP A 40 1.44 8.36 3.40
C ASP A 40 2.62 9.27 3.06
N LEU A 41 2.47 10.59 3.32
CA LEU A 41 3.59 11.52 3.24
C LEU A 41 4.58 11.23 4.37
N LYS A 42 5.80 10.80 4.04
CA LYS A 42 6.81 10.43 5.03
C LYS A 42 8.23 10.73 4.59
N LEU A 43 9.13 10.88 5.58
CA LEU A 43 10.55 11.10 5.38
C LEU A 43 11.31 9.76 5.48
N HIS A 44 12.18 9.50 4.53
CA HIS A 44 13.07 8.34 4.52
C HIS A 44 14.48 8.68 5.03
N ALA A 45 15.23 7.64 5.42
CA ALA A 45 16.59 7.79 5.96
C ALA A 45 17.57 8.47 4.98
N ASN A 46 17.32 8.42 3.68
CA ASN A 46 18.10 9.09 2.64
C ASN A 46 17.76 10.57 2.46
N GLY A 47 16.84 11.11 3.27
CA GLY A 47 16.43 12.51 3.23
C GLY A 47 15.34 12.83 2.22
N LEU A 48 14.85 11.84 1.45
CA LEU A 48 13.73 12.04 0.53
C LEU A 48 12.39 11.93 1.27
N LEU A 49 11.44 12.74 0.83
CA LEU A 49 10.04 12.67 1.24
C LEU A 49 9.26 11.89 0.17
N THR A 50 8.49 10.88 0.55
CA THR A 50 7.59 10.19 -0.39
C THR A 50 6.14 10.44 -0.06
N TYR A 51 5.30 10.38 -1.08
CA TYR A 51 3.84 10.33 -0.96
C TYR A 51 3.25 9.50 -2.11
N PHE A 52 2.10 8.92 -1.87
CA PHE A 52 1.33 8.20 -2.90
C PHE A 52 0.31 9.14 -3.53
N ASP A 53 0.22 9.15 -4.85
CA ASP A 53 -0.84 9.78 -5.61
C ASP A 53 -1.84 8.72 -6.09
N ALA A 54 -3.08 8.79 -5.59
CA ALA A 54 -4.11 7.80 -5.88
C ALA A 54 -4.64 7.88 -7.33
N TRP A 55 -4.48 8.99 -8.02
CA TRP A 55 -4.89 9.14 -9.41
C TRP A 55 -3.90 8.47 -10.35
N ASP A 56 -2.60 8.72 -10.12
CA ASP A 56 -1.53 8.12 -10.89
C ASP A 56 -1.23 6.68 -10.46
N ARG A 57 -1.67 6.30 -9.25
CA ARG A 57 -1.36 5.02 -8.58
C ARG A 57 0.14 4.78 -8.49
N MET A 58 0.85 5.82 -8.10
CA MET A 58 2.31 5.87 -8.03
C MET A 58 2.77 6.58 -6.78
N TRP A 59 3.97 6.23 -6.37
CA TRP A 59 4.71 6.95 -5.35
C TRP A 59 5.63 7.97 -5.99
N TYR A 60 5.67 9.16 -5.42
CA TYR A 60 6.61 10.22 -5.79
C TYR A 60 7.58 10.49 -4.65
N ALA A 61 8.83 10.82 -4.99
CA ALA A 61 9.84 11.25 -4.03
C ALA A 61 10.23 12.70 -4.30
N MET A 62 10.27 13.50 -3.23
CA MET A 62 10.70 14.89 -3.24
C MET A 62 12.01 15.06 -2.46
N ASP A 63 12.82 16.01 -2.89
CA ASP A 63 13.99 16.47 -2.16
C ASP A 63 13.63 17.46 -1.02
N SER A 64 14.66 18.00 -0.35
CA SER A 64 14.50 18.99 0.72
C SER A 64 13.95 20.34 0.28
N ASN A 65 13.87 20.59 -1.02
CA ASN A 65 13.25 21.78 -1.63
C ASN A 65 11.80 21.49 -2.08
N TYR A 66 11.27 20.30 -1.76
CA TYR A 66 9.95 19.80 -2.18
C TYR A 66 9.80 19.68 -3.71
N VAL A 67 10.91 19.47 -4.42
CA VAL A 67 10.91 19.19 -5.85
C VAL A 67 10.85 17.68 -6.06
N ILE A 68 9.93 17.21 -6.92
CA ILE A 68 9.85 15.79 -7.29
C ILE A 68 11.13 15.43 -8.07
N VAL A 69 11.87 14.45 -7.55
CA VAL A 69 13.15 13.98 -8.08
C VAL A 69 13.11 12.52 -8.54
N ASP A 70 12.11 11.75 -8.12
CA ASP A 70 11.93 10.35 -8.53
C ASP A 70 10.47 9.92 -8.40
N SER A 71 10.13 8.77 -9.01
CA SER A 71 8.83 8.12 -8.88
C SER A 71 8.98 6.60 -8.87
N PHE A 72 7.99 5.90 -8.23
CA PHE A 72 8.03 4.46 -8.05
C PHE A 72 6.66 3.85 -8.32
N TRP A 73 6.66 2.71 -9.01
CA TRP A 73 5.46 1.95 -9.36
C TRP A 73 5.76 0.45 -9.36
N CYS A 74 4.73 -0.36 -9.24
CA CYS A 74 4.87 -1.81 -9.33
C CYS A 74 4.96 -2.26 -10.79
N GLY A 75 5.78 -3.27 -11.04
CA GLY A 75 5.88 -3.92 -12.34
C GLY A 75 4.95 -5.13 -12.47
N ASN A 76 5.15 -5.92 -13.52
CA ASN A 76 4.42 -7.16 -13.78
C ASN A 76 2.89 -7.00 -13.92
N GLY A 77 2.41 -5.78 -14.23
CA GLY A 77 0.99 -5.49 -14.39
C GLY A 77 0.25 -5.15 -13.10
N TYR A 78 0.94 -5.05 -11.97
CA TYR A 78 0.35 -4.62 -10.70
C TYR A 78 0.35 -3.10 -10.56
N PHE A 79 -0.62 -2.60 -9.79
CA PHE A 79 -0.65 -1.21 -9.36
C PHE A 79 -0.14 -1.09 -7.93
N ALA A 80 0.66 -0.06 -7.68
CA ALA A 80 1.15 0.20 -6.34
C ALA A 80 -0.03 0.52 -5.39
N ASP A 81 0.09 0.00 -4.17
CA ASP A 81 -0.82 0.26 -3.07
C ASP A 81 -0.38 1.51 -2.30
N MET A 82 -1.32 2.17 -1.66
CA MET A 82 -1.13 3.47 -1.00
C MET A 82 -0.58 3.38 0.43
N HIS A 83 -0.50 2.17 1.00
CA HIS A 83 -0.26 2.04 2.44
C HIS A 83 1.21 2.21 2.80
N ASP A 84 2.14 1.69 1.99
CA ASP A 84 3.55 1.79 2.35
C ASP A 84 4.53 1.66 1.17
N ILE A 85 5.65 2.36 1.28
CA ILE A 85 6.87 2.23 0.48
C ILE A 85 8.08 2.35 1.39
N GLN A 86 9.12 1.55 1.17
CA GLN A 86 10.42 1.74 1.81
C GLN A 86 11.52 1.99 0.77
N LEU A 87 12.17 3.15 0.85
CA LEU A 87 13.38 3.43 0.08
C LEU A 87 14.60 2.81 0.78
N LEU A 88 15.34 1.97 0.06
CA LEU A 88 16.48 1.24 0.59
C LEU A 88 17.80 2.00 0.37
N PRO A 89 18.84 1.78 1.22
CA PRO A 89 20.13 2.46 1.09
C PRO A 89 20.85 2.20 -0.23
N ASN A 90 20.59 1.06 -0.87
CA ASN A 90 21.14 0.70 -2.18
C ASN A 90 20.44 1.43 -3.35
N GLY A 91 19.42 2.25 -3.07
CA GLY A 91 18.61 2.97 -4.05
C GLY A 91 17.49 2.14 -4.66
N HIS A 92 17.21 0.96 -4.12
CA HIS A 92 16.01 0.18 -4.44
C HIS A 92 14.82 0.68 -3.65
N ALA A 93 13.63 0.19 -3.99
CA ALA A 93 12.41 0.44 -3.22
C ALA A 93 11.63 -0.86 -3.01
N LEU A 94 11.11 -1.04 -1.81
CA LEU A 94 10.09 -2.03 -1.50
C LEU A 94 8.72 -1.38 -1.62
N LEU A 95 7.79 -2.08 -2.28
CA LEU A 95 6.45 -1.59 -2.60
C LEU A 95 5.39 -2.63 -2.25
N LEU A 96 4.25 -2.17 -1.80
CA LEU A 96 3.03 -2.96 -1.74
C LEU A 96 2.23 -2.79 -3.03
N ALA A 97 1.52 -3.85 -3.39
CA ALA A 97 0.50 -3.84 -4.44
C ALA A 97 -0.65 -4.77 -4.07
N CYS A 98 -1.81 -4.56 -4.67
CA CYS A 98 -2.93 -5.47 -4.60
C CYS A 98 -2.99 -6.34 -5.86
N ASP A 99 -3.38 -7.60 -5.68
CA ASP A 99 -3.74 -8.50 -6.75
C ASP A 99 -5.13 -9.07 -6.53
N THR A 100 -5.93 -9.15 -7.60
CA THR A 100 -7.31 -9.62 -7.49
C THR A 100 -7.53 -10.84 -8.37
N VAL A 101 -7.81 -11.98 -7.75
CA VAL A 101 -8.30 -13.17 -8.44
C VAL A 101 -9.84 -13.12 -8.49
N ARG A 102 -10.38 -13.16 -9.69
CA ARG A 102 -11.82 -13.00 -9.94
C ARG A 102 -12.53 -14.33 -10.11
N GLY A 103 -13.81 -14.37 -9.72
CA GLY A 103 -14.68 -15.49 -9.98
C GLY A 103 -14.36 -16.74 -9.17
N VAL A 104 -13.82 -16.59 -7.97
CA VAL A 104 -13.48 -17.69 -7.06
C VAL A 104 -14.72 -18.15 -6.32
N ASP A 105 -14.98 -19.47 -6.33
CA ASP A 105 -16.03 -20.06 -5.48
C ASP A 105 -15.46 -20.32 -4.08
N ILE A 106 -15.74 -19.41 -3.16
CA ILE A 106 -15.26 -19.49 -1.77
C ILE A 106 -16.29 -20.10 -0.82
N ARG A 107 -17.44 -20.60 -1.32
CA ARG A 107 -18.53 -21.12 -0.50
C ARG A 107 -18.13 -22.35 0.34
N GLN A 108 -17.07 -23.07 -0.06
CA GLN A 108 -16.51 -24.14 0.76
C GLN A 108 -15.92 -23.66 2.08
N TRP A 109 -15.60 -22.37 2.18
CA TRP A 109 -15.02 -21.73 3.37
C TRP A 109 -16.02 -20.78 4.04
N ILE A 110 -16.77 -20.03 3.22
CA ILE A 110 -17.78 -19.06 3.68
C ILE A 110 -19.11 -19.46 3.05
N GLY A 111 -19.92 -20.24 3.75
CA GLY A 111 -21.12 -20.90 3.21
C GLY A 111 -22.15 -19.98 2.54
N ASN A 112 -22.21 -18.71 2.94
CA ASN A 112 -23.16 -17.72 2.39
C ASN A 112 -22.50 -16.77 1.39
N ALA A 113 -21.23 -16.98 1.01
CA ALA A 113 -20.55 -16.14 0.03
C ALA A 113 -21.18 -16.27 -1.36
N PRO A 114 -21.05 -15.24 -2.21
CA PRO A 114 -21.41 -15.36 -3.62
C PRO A 114 -20.62 -16.48 -4.31
N GLN A 115 -21.23 -17.14 -5.28
CA GLN A 115 -20.56 -18.21 -6.06
C GLN A 115 -19.35 -17.71 -6.85
N GLN A 116 -19.34 -16.44 -7.18
CA GLN A 116 -18.24 -15.79 -7.89
C GLN A 116 -17.80 -14.57 -7.09
N SER A 117 -16.86 -14.78 -6.20
CA SER A 117 -16.24 -13.72 -5.43
C SER A 117 -14.92 -13.30 -6.06
N ASN A 118 -14.50 -12.07 -5.81
CA ASN A 118 -13.14 -11.64 -6.08
C ASN A 118 -12.34 -11.73 -4.78
N VAL A 119 -11.14 -12.30 -4.85
CA VAL A 119 -10.22 -12.37 -3.71
C VAL A 119 -9.07 -11.42 -3.98
N ILE A 120 -8.90 -10.46 -3.07
CA ILE A 120 -7.86 -9.45 -3.13
C ILE A 120 -6.72 -9.91 -2.23
N GLY A 121 -5.59 -10.24 -2.83
CA GLY A 121 -4.35 -10.57 -2.13
C GLY A 121 -3.36 -9.42 -2.18
N VAL A 122 -2.23 -9.63 -1.53
CA VAL A 122 -1.12 -8.68 -1.44
C VAL A 122 0.04 -9.15 -2.29
N VAL A 123 0.69 -8.21 -2.96
CA VAL A 123 1.97 -8.41 -3.63
C VAL A 123 3.01 -7.50 -2.97
N VAL A 124 4.18 -8.06 -2.68
CA VAL A 124 5.35 -7.32 -2.24
C VAL A 124 6.37 -7.35 -3.36
N GLN A 125 6.80 -6.18 -3.82
CA GLN A 125 7.85 -6.08 -4.84
C GLN A 125 9.05 -5.30 -4.33
N GLU A 126 10.24 -5.71 -4.76
CA GLU A 126 11.41 -4.86 -4.76
C GLU A 126 11.75 -4.48 -6.19
N ILE A 127 11.95 -3.18 -6.40
CA ILE A 127 12.43 -2.65 -7.68
C ILE A 127 13.82 -2.06 -7.52
N ASP A 128 14.65 -2.23 -8.54
CA ASP A 128 15.98 -1.63 -8.59
C ASP A 128 15.93 -0.14 -8.99
N ARG A 129 17.09 0.51 -9.09
CA ARG A 129 17.22 1.92 -9.51
C ARG A 129 16.69 2.19 -10.92
N ASN A 130 16.65 1.18 -11.78
CA ASN A 130 16.13 1.27 -13.14
C ASN A 130 14.64 0.91 -13.22
N LYS A 131 14.00 0.71 -12.06
CA LYS A 131 12.59 0.31 -11.92
C LYS A 131 12.29 -1.11 -12.43
N ASN A 132 13.32 -1.97 -12.53
CA ASN A 132 13.10 -3.39 -12.81
C ASN A 132 12.69 -4.12 -11.52
N VAL A 133 11.72 -5.01 -11.63
CA VAL A 133 11.31 -5.89 -10.52
C VAL A 133 12.40 -6.95 -10.32
N ILE A 134 13.01 -6.97 -9.13
CA ILE A 134 14.07 -7.92 -8.75
C ILE A 134 13.62 -8.91 -7.68
N PHE A 135 12.52 -8.62 -6.99
CA PHE A 135 11.83 -9.53 -6.08
C PHE A 135 10.33 -9.35 -6.24
N ASN A 136 9.59 -10.46 -6.19
CA ASN A 136 8.14 -10.46 -6.24
C ASN A 136 7.60 -11.61 -5.39
N TRP A 137 6.89 -11.28 -4.34
CA TRP A 137 6.13 -12.24 -3.55
C TRP A 137 4.64 -11.92 -3.69
N ARG A 138 3.82 -12.95 -3.74
CA ARG A 138 2.36 -12.84 -3.89
C ARG A 138 1.68 -13.74 -2.87
N SER A 139 0.79 -13.19 -2.06
CA SER A 139 0.11 -13.93 -1.01
C SER A 139 -0.71 -15.11 -1.55
N LEU A 140 -1.35 -14.92 -2.69
CA LEU A 140 -2.22 -15.91 -3.31
C LEU A 140 -1.48 -17.12 -3.92
N ASP A 141 -0.14 -17.08 -4.01
CA ASP A 141 0.71 -18.20 -4.47
C ASP A 141 1.15 -19.14 -3.34
N SER A 142 0.98 -18.74 -2.09
CA SER A 142 1.52 -19.46 -0.91
C SER A 142 0.69 -20.66 -0.44
N GLY A 143 -0.16 -21.21 -1.31
CA GLY A 143 -0.76 -22.54 -1.09
C GLY A 143 -2.15 -22.55 -0.48
N GLY A 144 -2.87 -21.50 -0.53
CA GLY A 144 -4.28 -21.45 -0.15
C GLY A 144 -4.67 -20.18 0.57
N TYR A 145 -5.92 -19.82 0.40
CA TYR A 145 -6.52 -18.71 1.14
C TYR A 145 -6.53 -19.05 2.63
N LYS A 146 -6.06 -18.15 3.49
CA LYS A 146 -6.25 -18.26 4.94
C LYS A 146 -7.69 -17.88 5.30
N VAL A 147 -8.59 -18.72 4.92
CA VAL A 147 -10.04 -18.45 4.95
C VAL A 147 -10.59 -18.30 6.36
N SER A 148 -9.96 -18.91 7.36
CA SER A 148 -10.35 -18.71 8.76
C SER A 148 -10.28 -17.23 9.16
N ASP A 149 -9.35 -16.50 8.58
CA ASP A 149 -9.08 -15.10 8.87
C ASP A 149 -10.04 -14.19 8.09
N MET A 150 -10.49 -14.60 6.89
CA MET A 150 -11.54 -13.90 6.12
C MET A 150 -12.89 -13.88 6.83
N ILE A 151 -13.18 -14.86 7.70
CA ILE A 151 -14.46 -14.97 8.42
C ILE A 151 -14.56 -13.93 9.54
N GLU A 152 -13.44 -13.44 10.02
CA GLU A 152 -13.38 -12.45 11.10
C GLU A 152 -13.54 -11.01 10.63
N ASP A 153 -13.45 -10.74 9.33
CA ASP A 153 -13.79 -9.42 8.78
C ASP A 153 -15.32 -9.30 8.60
N PRO A 154 -16.05 -8.68 9.54
CA PRO A 154 -17.50 -8.56 9.45
C PRO A 154 -17.98 -7.65 8.31
N TYR A 155 -17.04 -6.99 7.59
CA TYR A 155 -17.33 -6.08 6.50
C TYR A 155 -17.00 -6.65 5.12
N GLY A 156 -16.18 -7.71 5.02
CA GLY A 156 -15.63 -8.22 3.77
C GLY A 156 -16.46 -9.29 3.06
N TYR A 157 -17.18 -10.15 3.79
CA TYR A 157 -17.81 -11.33 3.16
C TYR A 157 -19.26 -11.15 2.74
N LEU A 158 -19.86 -9.99 2.92
CA LEU A 158 -21.16 -9.66 2.34
C LEU A 158 -21.04 -9.01 0.96
N GLU A 159 -19.84 -8.65 0.54
CA GLU A 159 -19.55 -8.08 -0.77
C GLU A 159 -18.93 -9.13 -1.69
N ALA A 160 -19.01 -8.88 -3.00
CA ALA A 160 -18.40 -9.77 -4.00
C ALA A 160 -16.86 -9.74 -3.95
N ASP A 161 -16.27 -8.78 -3.26
CA ASP A 161 -14.83 -8.59 -3.10
C ASP A 161 -14.40 -8.90 -1.66
N ILE A 162 -13.41 -9.79 -1.51
CA ILE A 162 -12.86 -10.22 -0.24
C ILE A 162 -11.39 -9.83 -0.19
N ASP A 163 -11.07 -8.94 0.72
CA ASP A 163 -9.71 -8.50 0.98
C ASP A 163 -9.08 -9.42 2.06
N GLU A 164 -8.27 -10.39 1.59
CA GLU A 164 -7.76 -11.47 2.44
C GLU A 164 -6.79 -10.99 3.51
N ILE A 165 -5.86 -10.15 3.16
CA ILE A 165 -4.71 -9.79 4.03
C ILE A 165 -4.76 -8.33 4.47
N HIS A 166 -5.03 -7.42 3.56
CA HIS A 166 -4.96 -5.98 3.77
C HIS A 166 -3.65 -5.54 4.41
N ALA A 167 -2.55 -5.64 3.66
CA ALA A 167 -1.25 -5.20 4.16
C ALA A 167 -1.20 -3.69 4.40
N ASN A 168 -0.63 -3.28 5.55
CA ASN A 168 -0.57 -1.88 5.96
C ASN A 168 0.85 -1.31 5.93
N SER A 169 1.86 -2.14 6.15
CA SER A 169 3.25 -1.69 6.17
C SER A 169 4.21 -2.81 5.84
N LEU A 170 5.38 -2.43 5.36
CA LEU A 170 6.50 -3.32 5.09
C LEU A 170 7.81 -2.72 5.59
N GLN A 171 8.75 -3.59 5.95
CA GLN A 171 10.08 -3.17 6.37
C GLN A 171 11.13 -4.22 6.01
N LEU A 172 12.26 -3.79 5.46
CA LEU A 172 13.43 -4.64 5.35
C LEU A 172 14.03 -4.86 6.75
N ASP A 173 14.13 -6.12 7.18
CA ASP A 173 14.74 -6.49 8.44
C ASP A 173 16.26 -6.54 8.34
N ALA A 174 16.93 -6.58 9.49
CA ALA A 174 18.40 -6.60 9.59
C ALA A 174 19.04 -7.83 8.94
N ASP A 175 18.31 -8.93 8.82
CA ASP A 175 18.76 -10.17 8.16
C ASP A 175 18.51 -10.19 6.64
N GLY A 176 17.95 -9.12 6.09
CA GLY A 176 17.64 -8.97 4.67
C GLY A 176 16.28 -9.51 4.25
N ASN A 177 15.49 -10.07 5.16
CA ASN A 177 14.11 -10.49 4.92
C ASN A 177 13.13 -9.32 5.07
N ILE A 178 11.89 -9.52 4.67
CA ILE A 178 10.86 -8.47 4.70
C ILE A 178 9.86 -8.79 5.82
N ILE A 179 9.60 -7.80 6.67
CA ILE A 179 8.52 -7.84 7.65
C ILE A 179 7.29 -7.17 7.02
N LEU A 180 6.15 -7.84 7.06
CA LEU A 180 4.87 -7.40 6.52
C LEU A 180 3.83 -7.35 7.65
N SER A 181 3.14 -6.24 7.81
CA SER A 181 1.98 -6.14 8.70
C SER A 181 0.70 -6.41 7.91
N ALA A 182 -0.10 -7.35 8.39
CA ALA A 182 -1.33 -7.83 7.77
C ALA A 182 -2.54 -7.53 8.68
N ARG A 183 -3.36 -6.54 8.29
CA ARG A 183 -4.48 -6.05 9.12
C ARG A 183 -5.54 -7.13 9.36
N HIS A 184 -5.97 -7.81 8.30
CA HIS A 184 -7.07 -8.78 8.39
C HIS A 184 -6.63 -10.13 8.95
N LEU A 185 -5.33 -10.35 9.13
CA LEU A 185 -4.80 -11.54 9.78
C LEU A 185 -4.39 -11.31 11.23
N ASP A 186 -4.46 -10.06 11.72
CA ASP A 186 -3.97 -9.68 13.06
C ASP A 186 -2.52 -10.15 13.30
N GLU A 187 -1.69 -10.16 12.24
CA GLU A 187 -0.33 -10.70 12.33
C GLU A 187 0.74 -9.81 11.69
N VAL A 188 1.96 -10.07 12.11
CA VAL A 188 3.18 -9.59 11.47
C VAL A 188 3.92 -10.81 10.91
N THR A 189 4.05 -10.86 9.59
CA THR A 189 4.65 -11.99 8.86
C THR A 189 6.05 -11.62 8.39
N LYS A 190 6.99 -12.55 8.50
CA LYS A 190 8.32 -12.40 7.92
C LYS A 190 8.41 -13.19 6.63
N LEU A 191 8.69 -12.51 5.54
CA LEU A 191 8.86 -13.08 4.20
C LEU A 191 10.33 -13.32 3.92
N ASP A 192 10.67 -14.54 3.50
CA ASP A 192 12.00 -14.87 2.96
C ASP A 192 12.16 -14.16 1.61
N ARG A 193 13.22 -13.37 1.49
CA ARG A 193 13.53 -12.60 0.28
C ARG A 193 14.48 -13.34 -0.67
N ASN A 194 14.97 -14.56 -0.30
CA ASN A 194 15.91 -15.36 -1.09
C ASN A 194 15.20 -16.32 -2.04
#